data_5ec6eea6182d092f60e7d4f999555fb9
#
_entry.id   5ec6eea6182d092f60e7d4f999555fb9
#
_cell.length_a   1.000
_cell.length_b   1.000
_cell.length_c   1.000
_cell.angle_alpha   90.00
_cell.angle_beta   90.00
_cell.angle_gamma   90.00
#
_symmetry.space_group_name_H-M   'P 1'
#
loop_
_entity.id
_entity.type
_entity.pdbx_description
1 polymer ?
#
loop_
_entity_poly.entity_id
_entity_poly.type
_entity_poly.pdbx_seq_one_letter_code
_entity_poly.pdbx_strand_id
1 'polypeptide(L)'
;MTRLLVVDDEQDIRYLYAAELSDDGYQVDTAGSGAEASQLLQQKEYDLLVLDIQMRGESGLQILQKVVRERKGLPVILCTAFNCYKDDFSSWLADAYVVKSSDLTELKSEVRRVLAKHKQ
;
A
#
# COMPACT_ATOMS: atom_id res chain seq x y z
N MET A 1 -12.17 -13.77 0.90
CA MET A 1 -11.77 -12.94 -0.23
C MET A 1 -10.63 -12.02 0.17
N THR A 2 -9.64 -11.89 -0.68
CA THR A 2 -8.47 -11.08 -0.38
C THR A 2 -8.83 -9.60 -0.41
N ARG A 3 -8.51 -8.89 0.64
CA ARG A 3 -8.85 -7.47 0.80
C ARG A 3 -7.59 -6.61 0.88
N LEU A 4 -7.52 -5.61 0.02
CA LEU A 4 -6.41 -4.67 -0.05
C LEU A 4 -6.85 -3.28 0.38
N LEU A 5 -5.94 -2.54 1.01
CA LEU A 5 -6.16 -1.12 1.32
C LEU A 5 -5.13 -0.30 0.55
N VAL A 6 -5.59 0.65 -0.25
CA VAL A 6 -4.73 1.56 -1.02
C VAL A 6 -4.79 2.94 -0.36
N VAL A 7 -3.64 3.46 0.04
CA VAL A 7 -3.54 4.76 0.70
C VAL A 7 -2.74 5.70 -0.19
N ASP A 8 -3.39 6.75 -0.70
CA ASP A 8 -2.78 7.75 -1.57
C ASP A 8 -3.65 9.00 -1.49
N ASP A 9 -3.03 10.18 -1.41
CA ASP A 9 -3.80 11.42 -1.31
C ASP A 9 -4.34 11.92 -2.65
N GLU A 10 -3.93 11.31 -3.76
CA GLU A 10 -4.45 11.65 -5.08
C GLU A 10 -5.63 10.75 -5.43
N GLN A 11 -6.79 11.38 -5.61
CA GLN A 11 -8.03 10.65 -5.88
C GLN A 11 -7.96 9.84 -7.18
N ASP A 12 -7.34 10.40 -8.21
CA ASP A 12 -7.23 9.71 -9.50
C ASP A 12 -6.40 8.43 -9.39
N ILE A 13 -5.33 8.49 -8.59
CA ILE A 13 -4.49 7.31 -8.34
C ILE A 13 -5.28 6.25 -7.58
N ARG A 14 -6.02 6.66 -6.55
CA ARG A 14 -6.85 5.70 -5.79
C ARG A 14 -7.85 4.99 -6.69
N TYR A 15 -8.52 5.74 -7.57
CA TYR A 15 -9.51 5.17 -8.48
C TYR A 15 -8.88 4.21 -9.46
N LEU A 16 -7.73 4.60 -10.05
CA LEU A 16 -7.03 3.74 -10.99
C LEU A 16 -6.58 2.44 -10.34
N TYR A 17 -5.95 2.53 -9.18
CA TYR A 17 -5.45 1.35 -8.49
C TYR A 17 -6.59 0.45 -8.04
N ALA A 18 -7.66 1.04 -7.51
CA ALA A 18 -8.81 0.26 -7.06
C ALA A 18 -9.46 -0.49 -8.24
N ALA A 19 -9.64 0.18 -9.36
CA ALA A 19 -10.25 -0.44 -10.54
C ALA A 19 -9.38 -1.59 -11.05
N GLU A 20 -8.08 -1.35 -11.21
CA GLU A 20 -7.17 -2.35 -11.76
C GLU A 20 -6.99 -3.55 -10.83
N LEU A 21 -6.86 -3.31 -9.54
CA LEU A 21 -6.69 -4.40 -8.59
C LEU A 21 -8.00 -5.17 -8.39
N SER A 22 -9.14 -4.49 -8.46
CA SER A 22 -10.43 -5.16 -8.41
C SER A 22 -10.62 -6.10 -9.60
N ASP A 23 -10.13 -5.71 -10.78
CA ASP A 23 -10.16 -6.57 -11.95
C ASP A 23 -9.36 -7.86 -11.75
N ASP A 24 -8.37 -7.84 -10.88
CA ASP A 24 -7.58 -9.03 -10.54
C ASP A 24 -8.26 -9.91 -9.48
N GLY A 25 -9.46 -9.54 -9.04
CA GLY A 25 -10.25 -10.35 -8.12
C GLY A 25 -10.14 -9.97 -6.65
N TYR A 26 -9.47 -8.86 -6.33
CA TYR A 26 -9.34 -8.40 -4.95
C TYR A 26 -10.50 -7.48 -4.55
N GLN A 27 -10.83 -7.46 -3.26
CA GLN A 27 -11.64 -6.39 -2.70
C GLN A 27 -10.70 -5.24 -2.33
N VAL A 28 -11.00 -4.04 -2.81
CA VAL A 28 -10.11 -2.89 -2.60
C VAL A 28 -10.86 -1.77 -1.91
N ASP A 29 -10.36 -1.37 -0.74
CA ASP A 29 -10.77 -0.12 -0.08
C ASP A 29 -9.69 0.92 -0.30
N THR A 30 -10.04 2.19 -0.20
CA THR A 30 -9.09 3.28 -0.41
C THR A 30 -9.15 4.28 0.74
N ALA A 31 -8.03 4.94 0.99
CA ALA A 31 -7.93 6.00 1.99
C ALA A 31 -7.10 7.14 1.42
N GLY A 32 -7.51 8.38 1.71
CA GLY A 32 -6.83 9.56 1.21
C GLY A 32 -5.86 10.18 2.20
N SER A 33 -5.73 9.60 3.39
CA SER A 33 -4.86 10.11 4.44
C SER A 33 -4.50 9.00 5.42
N GLY A 34 -3.49 9.26 6.24
CA GLY A 34 -3.12 8.32 7.30
C GLY A 34 -4.22 8.14 8.34
N ALA A 35 -4.93 9.21 8.66
CA ALA A 35 -6.04 9.15 9.62
C ALA A 35 -7.16 8.24 9.11
N GLU A 36 -7.53 8.39 7.85
CA GLU A 36 -8.56 7.56 7.23
C GLU A 36 -8.10 6.09 7.16
N ALA A 37 -6.83 5.88 6.79
CA ALA A 37 -6.27 4.54 6.77
C ALA A 37 -6.31 3.88 8.15
N SER A 38 -5.95 4.64 9.19
CA SER A 38 -5.98 4.12 10.57
C SER A 38 -7.38 3.70 10.98
N GLN A 39 -8.40 4.49 10.63
CA GLN A 39 -9.77 4.15 10.93
C GLN A 39 -10.19 2.85 10.25
N LEU A 40 -9.86 2.69 8.98
CA LEU A 40 -10.20 1.48 8.25
C LEU A 40 -9.48 0.27 8.81
N LEU A 41 -8.21 0.42 9.18
CA LEU A 41 -7.43 -0.67 9.76
C LEU A 41 -7.98 -1.12 11.12
N GLN A 42 -8.63 -0.22 11.86
CA GLN A 42 -9.27 -0.58 13.11
C GLN A 42 -10.61 -1.28 12.93
N GLN A 43 -11.29 -1.00 11.82
CA GLN A 43 -12.64 -1.52 11.57
C GLN A 43 -12.65 -2.82 10.79
N LYS A 44 -11.65 -3.05 9.95
CA LYS A 44 -11.60 -4.18 9.03
C LYS A 44 -10.22 -4.80 9.01
N GLU A 45 -10.17 -6.07 8.63
CA GLU A 45 -8.91 -6.76 8.43
C GLU A 45 -8.53 -6.72 6.95
N TYR A 46 -7.27 -6.44 6.68
CA TYR A 46 -6.72 -6.38 5.34
C TYR A 46 -5.60 -7.39 5.18
N ASP A 47 -5.46 -7.88 3.95
CA ASP A 47 -4.41 -8.83 3.62
C ASP A 47 -3.14 -8.15 3.13
N LEU A 48 -3.25 -6.88 2.69
CA LEU A 48 -2.11 -6.14 2.17
C LEU A 48 -2.44 -4.66 2.13
N LEU A 49 -1.44 -3.84 2.39
CA LEU A 49 -1.52 -2.37 2.33
C LEU A 49 -0.63 -1.86 1.20
N VAL A 50 -1.20 -1.05 0.30
CA VAL A 50 -0.45 -0.32 -0.72
C VAL A 50 -0.40 1.13 -0.28
N LEU A 51 0.79 1.65 -0.03
CA LEU A 51 0.98 2.92 0.66
C LEU A 51 1.86 3.86 -0.13
N ASP A 52 1.35 5.08 -0.39
CA ASP A 52 2.14 6.14 -1.01
C ASP A 52 3.08 6.76 0.02
N ILE A 53 4.34 6.93 -0.36
CA ILE A 53 5.33 7.55 0.53
C ILE A 53 5.07 9.04 0.68
N GLN A 54 4.71 9.72 -0.41
CA GLN A 54 4.54 11.18 -0.38
C GLN A 54 3.07 11.56 -0.41
N MET A 55 2.58 12.06 0.72
CA MET A 55 1.24 12.59 0.84
C MET A 55 1.29 13.97 1.48
N ARG A 56 0.28 14.78 1.16
CA ARG A 56 0.20 16.15 1.69
C ARG A 56 0.07 16.11 3.21
N GLY A 57 0.96 16.86 3.88
CA GLY A 57 0.90 17.00 5.31
C GLY A 57 1.36 15.81 6.12
N GLU A 58 1.75 14.73 5.47
CA GLU A 58 2.23 13.56 6.20
C GLU A 58 3.13 12.69 5.31
N SER A 59 3.97 11.89 5.95
CA SER A 59 4.87 10.99 5.26
C SER A 59 4.36 9.56 5.33
N GLY A 60 4.33 8.89 4.17
CA GLY A 60 3.99 7.47 4.14
C GLY A 60 4.95 6.62 4.94
N LEU A 61 6.21 7.06 5.10
CA LEU A 61 7.17 6.33 5.92
C LEU A 61 6.77 6.33 7.39
N GLN A 62 6.19 7.43 7.90
CA GLN A 62 5.69 7.47 9.26
C GLN A 62 4.49 6.54 9.43
N ILE A 63 3.61 6.50 8.43
CA ILE A 63 2.47 5.59 8.44
C ILE A 63 2.98 4.14 8.44
N LEU A 64 3.99 3.84 7.61
CA LEU A 64 4.58 2.52 7.55
C LEU A 64 5.10 2.08 8.90
N GLN A 65 5.86 2.95 9.59
CA GLN A 65 6.40 2.63 10.91
C GLN A 65 5.30 2.32 11.90
N LYS A 66 4.23 3.10 11.88
CA LYS A 66 3.08 2.87 12.75
C LYS A 66 2.38 1.54 12.45
N VAL A 67 2.18 1.25 11.17
CA VAL A 67 1.52 0.00 10.76
C VAL A 67 2.35 -1.21 11.15
N VAL A 68 3.66 -1.17 10.91
CA VAL A 68 4.54 -2.27 11.28
C VAL A 68 4.50 -2.53 12.78
N ARG A 69 4.43 -1.47 13.57
CA ARG A 69 4.38 -1.59 15.03
C ARG A 69 3.04 -2.10 15.54
N GLU A 70 1.93 -1.61 14.96
CA GLU A 70 0.58 -1.89 15.47
C GLU A 70 -0.09 -3.08 14.78
N ARG A 71 0.29 -3.39 13.56
CA ARG A 71 -0.33 -4.45 12.75
C ARG A 71 0.75 -5.42 12.26
N LYS A 72 1.36 -6.10 13.19
CA LYS A 72 2.39 -7.10 12.86
C LYS A 72 1.79 -8.17 11.96
N GLY A 73 2.50 -8.47 10.89
CA GLY A 73 2.02 -9.46 9.94
C GLY A 73 1.23 -8.91 8.77
N LEU A 74 0.88 -7.61 8.79
CA LEU A 74 0.25 -6.99 7.62
C LEU A 74 1.33 -6.61 6.61
N PRO A 75 1.37 -7.23 5.42
CA PRO A 75 2.36 -6.87 4.42
C PRO A 75 2.07 -5.49 3.82
N VAL A 76 3.13 -4.75 3.52
CA VAL A 76 3.03 -3.39 2.98
C VAL A 76 3.87 -3.27 1.71
N ILE A 77 3.27 -2.71 0.66
CA ILE A 77 3.97 -2.31 -0.55
C ILE A 77 4.02 -0.79 -0.57
N LEU A 78 5.23 -0.24 -0.63
CA LEU A 78 5.40 1.21 -0.77
C LEU A 78 5.40 1.61 -2.24
N CYS A 79 4.66 2.66 -2.57
CA CYS A 79 4.65 3.24 -3.90
C CYS A 79 5.11 4.68 -3.85
N THR A 80 5.92 5.09 -4.82
CA THR A 80 6.40 6.46 -4.91
C THR A 80 6.68 6.84 -6.35
N ALA A 81 6.61 8.14 -6.65
CA ALA A 81 7.03 8.66 -7.95
C ALA A 81 8.55 8.72 -8.08
N PHE A 82 9.28 8.58 -6.96
CA PHE A 82 10.73 8.74 -6.96
C PHE A 82 11.39 7.47 -6.42
N ASN A 83 12.43 6.99 -7.12
CA ASN A 83 13.13 5.78 -6.68
C ASN A 83 14.22 6.07 -5.64
N CYS A 84 14.46 7.33 -5.29
CA CYS A 84 15.47 7.70 -4.29
C CYS A 84 15.14 7.14 -2.90
N TYR A 85 13.90 6.81 -2.62
CA TYR A 85 13.51 6.27 -1.33
C TYR A 85 13.90 4.79 -1.14
N LYS A 86 14.36 4.13 -2.20
CA LYS A 86 14.83 2.74 -2.07
C LYS A 86 15.97 2.60 -1.08
N ASP A 87 16.80 3.64 -0.98
CA ASP A 87 17.95 3.63 -0.09
C ASP A 87 17.62 4.19 1.29
N ASP A 88 16.39 4.65 1.50
CA ASP A 88 15.97 5.11 2.82
C ASP A 88 15.78 3.91 3.73
N PHE A 89 16.45 3.93 4.87
CA PHE A 89 16.40 2.84 5.83
C PHE A 89 14.96 2.48 6.24
N SER A 90 14.09 3.51 6.39
CA SER A 90 12.71 3.29 6.81
C SER A 90 11.90 2.48 5.79
N SER A 91 12.25 2.58 4.49
CA SER A 91 11.52 1.86 3.46
C SER A 91 11.78 0.35 3.51
N TRP A 92 12.85 -0.08 4.17
CA TRP A 92 13.18 -1.51 4.32
C TRP A 92 12.16 -2.25 5.18
N LEU A 93 11.32 -1.54 5.93
CA LEU A 93 10.25 -2.15 6.70
C LEU A 93 9.11 -2.67 5.83
N ALA A 94 9.06 -2.23 4.58
CA ALA A 94 8.04 -2.69 3.65
C ALA A 94 8.45 -4.02 3.01
N ASP A 95 7.45 -4.77 2.56
CA ASP A 95 7.67 -6.05 1.87
C ASP A 95 8.07 -5.87 0.41
N ALA A 96 7.72 -4.73 -0.18
CA ALA A 96 8.08 -4.40 -1.54
C ALA A 96 8.07 -2.89 -1.74
N TYR A 97 8.75 -2.45 -2.78
CA TYR A 97 8.88 -1.05 -3.14
C TYR A 97 8.62 -0.93 -4.64
N VAL A 98 7.64 -0.11 -5.02
CA VAL A 98 7.24 0.06 -6.42
C VAL A 98 7.31 1.53 -6.79
N VAL A 99 7.94 1.85 -7.91
CA VAL A 99 7.93 3.21 -8.46
C VAL A 99 6.63 3.39 -9.23
N LYS A 100 5.92 4.49 -8.95
CA LYS A 100 4.64 4.79 -9.60
C LYS A 100 4.81 4.90 -11.12
N SER A 101 3.86 4.29 -11.83
CA SER A 101 3.84 4.29 -13.29
C SER A 101 2.39 4.20 -13.75
N SER A 102 2.12 4.64 -14.96
CA SER A 102 0.80 4.43 -15.58
C SER A 102 0.58 2.95 -15.93
N ASP A 103 1.67 2.19 -16.04
CA ASP A 103 1.62 0.75 -16.24
C ASP A 103 1.68 0.10 -14.87
N LEU A 104 0.62 -0.60 -14.47
CA LEU A 104 0.51 -1.22 -13.16
C LEU A 104 0.99 -2.67 -13.12
N THR A 105 1.67 -3.12 -14.17
CA THR A 105 2.16 -4.51 -14.25
C THR A 105 3.09 -4.85 -13.08
N GLU A 106 4.02 -3.94 -12.75
CA GLU A 106 4.94 -4.17 -11.63
C GLU A 106 4.17 -4.22 -10.30
N LEU A 107 3.25 -3.29 -10.07
CA LEU A 107 2.47 -3.29 -8.85
C LEU A 107 1.67 -4.59 -8.70
N LYS A 108 0.98 -5.00 -9.77
CA LYS A 108 0.18 -6.22 -9.73
C LYS A 108 1.04 -7.45 -9.48
N SER A 109 2.22 -7.50 -10.09
CA SER A 109 3.16 -8.59 -9.89
C SER A 109 3.62 -8.66 -8.43
N GLU A 110 3.95 -7.52 -7.85
CA GLU A 110 4.39 -7.47 -6.45
C GLU A 110 3.26 -7.81 -5.48
N VAL A 111 2.04 -7.37 -5.77
CA VAL A 111 0.88 -7.74 -4.96
C VAL A 111 0.74 -9.28 -4.92
N ARG A 112 0.79 -9.93 -6.07
CA ARG A 112 0.67 -11.39 -6.14
C ARG A 112 1.81 -12.07 -5.39
N ARG A 113 3.04 -11.60 -5.57
CA ARG A 113 4.23 -12.17 -4.93
C ARG A 113 4.13 -12.06 -3.40
N VAL A 114 3.80 -10.88 -2.91
CA VAL A 114 3.75 -10.63 -1.47
C VAL A 114 2.61 -11.42 -0.83
N LEU A 115 1.44 -11.46 -1.46
CA LEU A 115 0.31 -12.23 -0.94
C LEU A 115 0.63 -13.72 -0.89
N ALA A 116 1.28 -14.26 -1.91
CA ALA A 116 1.65 -15.67 -1.93
C ALA A 116 2.63 -16.00 -0.80
N LYS A 117 3.59 -15.11 -0.55
CA LYS A 117 4.59 -15.30 0.51
C LYS A 117 3.94 -15.32 1.89
N HIS A 118 2.93 -14.49 2.11
CA HIS A 118 2.30 -14.35 3.43
C HIS A 118 1.17 -15.35 3.68
N LYS A 119 0.77 -16.12 2.67
CA LYS A 119 -0.27 -17.14 2.81
C LYS A 119 0.25 -18.50 3.25
N GLN A 120 1.54 -18.64 3.41
CA GLN A 120 2.14 -19.91 3.79
C GLN A 120 2.20 -20.08 5.30
#